data_21edba1e41ace9c54f95a27a376c2d8c
#
_entry.id   21edba1e41ace9c54f95a27a376c2d8c
#
_cell.length_a   1.000
_cell.length_b   1.000
_cell.length_c   1.000
_cell.angle_alpha   90.00
_cell.angle_beta   90.00
_cell.angle_gamma   90.00
#
_symmetry.space_group_name_H-M   'P 1'
#
loop_
_entity.id
_entity.type
_entity.pdbx_description
1 polymer ?
#
loop_
_entity_poly.entity_id
_entity_poly.type
_entity_poly.pdbx_seq_one_letter_code
_entity_poly.pdbx_strand_id
1 'polypeptide(L)'
;YGICKNEEKFIDTWYNSVKEADAIYVLDTGSTDNTVELLKKLEKVEVTVAKIDPWRFDTARNKSLNLVPEDFDICVCQDFDEVFKEGWRKELEDHWSTSTTRARYNYNWSLDNNDKPIVSFYIDKIHQRKNYKWTHPVHEVLTYTGSDKENMITIDTITLNHYPDQTKSRSNYLPLLELSIKES
;
A
#
# COMPACT_ATOMS: atom_id res chain seq x y z
N TYR A 1 -1.55 0.46 5.93
CA TYR A 1 -0.23 -0.16 6.15
C TYR A 1 0.63 -0.05 4.92
N GLY A 2 1.95 -0.05 5.07
CA GLY A 2 2.88 0.06 3.96
C GLY A 2 4.29 -0.36 4.30
N ILE A 3 5.13 -0.45 3.26
CA ILE A 3 6.56 -0.70 3.39
C ILE A 3 7.32 0.53 2.93
N CYS A 4 8.48 0.82 3.54
CA CYS A 4 9.31 1.93 3.10
C CYS A 4 10.81 1.59 3.13
N LYS A 5 11.57 2.37 2.38
CA LYS A 5 13.02 2.45 2.45
C LYS A 5 13.50 3.73 1.79
N ASN A 6 14.10 4.65 2.60
CA ASN A 6 14.61 5.94 2.13
C ASN A 6 13.52 6.78 1.43
N GLU A 7 12.46 7.12 2.19
CA GLU A 7 11.29 7.84 1.70
C GLU A 7 11.14 9.24 2.35
N GLU A 8 12.17 9.79 2.99
CA GLU A 8 12.08 11.03 3.77
C GLU A 8 11.41 12.19 3.00
N LYS A 9 11.62 12.27 1.69
CA LYS A 9 11.07 13.34 0.84
C LYS A 9 9.57 13.25 0.59
N PHE A 10 8.98 12.07 0.78
CA PHE A 10 7.55 11.84 0.53
C PHE A 10 6.69 11.89 1.81
N ILE A 11 7.30 11.82 2.99
CA ILE A 11 6.60 11.62 4.26
C ILE A 11 5.49 12.63 4.48
N ASP A 12 5.75 13.92 4.30
CA ASP A 12 4.76 14.97 4.57
C ASP A 12 3.55 14.86 3.65
N THR A 13 3.78 14.68 2.36
CA THR A 13 2.70 14.56 1.35
C THR A 13 1.91 13.27 1.55
N TRP A 14 2.61 12.16 1.73
CA TRP A 14 2.01 10.87 2.02
C TRP A 14 1.18 10.91 3.29
N TYR A 15 1.75 11.37 4.42
CA TYR A 15 1.05 11.42 5.71
C TYR A 15 -0.21 12.27 5.65
N ASN A 16 -0.14 13.43 5.00
CA ASN A 16 -1.32 14.28 4.84
C ASN A 16 -2.47 13.57 4.11
N SER A 17 -2.19 12.62 3.23
CA SER A 17 -3.20 11.84 2.52
C SER A 17 -3.75 10.66 3.32
N VAL A 18 -2.98 10.11 4.29
CA VAL A 18 -3.39 8.91 5.05
C VAL A 18 -3.81 9.19 6.49
N LYS A 19 -3.65 10.41 7.00
CA LYS A 19 -3.98 10.79 8.39
C LYS A 19 -5.46 10.64 8.77
N GLU A 20 -6.35 10.47 7.77
CA GLU A 20 -7.75 10.12 7.98
C GLU A 20 -7.92 8.70 8.55
N ALA A 21 -6.94 7.81 8.40
CA ALA A 21 -6.98 6.46 8.98
C ALA A 21 -6.98 6.48 10.52
N ASP A 22 -7.50 5.39 11.13
CA ASP A 22 -7.50 5.24 12.59
C ASP A 22 -6.10 4.98 13.15
N ALA A 23 -5.30 4.18 12.42
CA ALA A 23 -3.91 3.87 12.73
C ALA A 23 -3.14 3.60 11.43
N ILE A 24 -1.82 3.78 11.48
CA ILE A 24 -0.94 3.63 10.33
C ILE A 24 0.26 2.77 10.75
N TYR A 25 0.43 1.61 10.12
CA TYR A 25 1.50 0.65 10.39
C TYR A 25 2.50 0.64 9.26
N VAL A 26 3.75 0.98 9.55
CA VAL A 26 4.82 1.06 8.55
C VAL A 26 5.92 0.06 8.88
N LEU A 27 6.27 -0.77 7.91
CA LEU A 27 7.47 -1.60 7.96
C LEU A 27 8.61 -0.88 7.21
N ASP A 28 9.58 -0.37 7.94
CA ASP A 28 10.82 0.10 7.36
C ASP A 28 11.76 -1.07 7.08
N THR A 29 12.24 -1.17 5.84
CA THR A 29 13.05 -2.30 5.37
C THR A 29 14.56 -2.02 5.36
N GLY A 30 14.98 -0.99 6.11
CA GLY A 30 16.36 -0.61 6.31
C GLY A 30 16.71 0.73 5.66
N SER A 31 15.98 1.78 6.01
CA SER A 31 16.31 3.17 5.64
C SER A 31 17.61 3.62 6.29
N THR A 32 18.35 4.44 5.58
CA THR A 32 19.62 5.06 5.99
C THR A 32 19.55 6.58 6.06
N ASP A 33 18.43 7.15 5.61
CA ASP A 33 18.08 8.56 5.72
C ASP A 33 17.22 8.83 6.99
N ASN A 34 16.56 9.99 7.06
CA ASN A 34 15.74 10.37 8.23
C ASN A 34 14.32 9.75 8.22
N THR A 35 13.99 8.84 7.30
CA THR A 35 12.65 8.24 7.16
C THR A 35 12.08 7.77 8.49
N VAL A 36 12.81 6.92 9.23
CA VAL A 36 12.33 6.33 10.49
C VAL A 36 12.11 7.38 11.57
N GLU A 37 13.02 8.35 11.67
CA GLU A 37 12.92 9.42 12.68
C GLU A 37 11.73 10.35 12.40
N LEU A 38 11.47 10.67 11.15
CA LEU A 38 10.35 11.49 10.74
C LEU A 38 9.02 10.78 10.99
N LEU A 39 8.90 9.53 10.57
CA LEU A 39 7.68 8.72 10.76
C LEU A 39 7.30 8.58 12.24
N LYS A 40 8.27 8.36 13.14
CA LYS A 40 8.04 8.23 14.59
C LYS A 40 7.50 9.49 15.26
N LYS A 41 7.58 10.65 14.62
CA LYS A 41 7.05 11.93 15.12
C LYS A 41 5.59 12.16 14.72
N LEU A 42 5.05 11.34 13.81
CA LEU A 42 3.71 11.51 13.28
C LEU A 42 2.68 10.82 14.17
N GLU A 43 1.53 11.45 14.32
CA GLU A 43 0.42 10.89 15.08
C GLU A 43 -0.12 9.62 14.39
N LYS A 44 -0.57 8.63 15.17
CA LYS A 44 -1.15 7.37 14.71
C LYS A 44 -0.20 6.48 13.89
N VAL A 45 1.08 6.84 13.75
CA VAL A 45 2.06 6.07 12.97
C VAL A 45 2.89 5.19 13.89
N GLU A 46 2.82 3.88 13.66
CA GLU A 46 3.66 2.88 14.29
C GLU A 46 4.69 2.35 13.29
N VAL A 47 5.98 2.47 13.62
CA VAL A 47 7.08 2.07 12.74
C VAL A 47 7.80 0.86 13.32
N THR A 48 7.88 -0.19 12.53
CA THR A 48 8.71 -1.37 12.80
C THR A 48 9.85 -1.40 11.79
N VAL A 49 11.09 -1.55 12.27
CA VAL A 49 12.26 -1.71 11.39
C VAL A 49 12.61 -3.19 11.31
N ALA A 50 12.68 -3.74 10.10
CA ALA A 50 13.09 -5.12 9.90
C ALA A 50 13.68 -5.36 8.51
N LYS A 51 14.85 -5.99 8.47
CA LYS A 51 15.47 -6.46 7.23
C LYS A 51 14.66 -7.62 6.63
N ILE A 52 14.49 -7.61 5.31
CA ILE A 52 13.95 -8.71 4.51
C ILE A 52 15.12 -9.31 3.72
N ASP A 53 15.44 -10.57 3.99
CA ASP A 53 16.57 -11.25 3.37
C ASP A 53 16.24 -12.75 3.15
N PRO A 54 16.22 -13.28 1.92
CA PRO A 54 16.38 -12.51 0.68
C PRO A 54 15.23 -11.54 0.45
N TRP A 55 15.50 -10.46 -0.32
CA TRP A 55 14.48 -9.46 -0.62
C TRP A 55 13.35 -10.04 -1.48
N ARG A 56 12.12 -9.79 -1.03
CA ARG A 56 10.89 -10.11 -1.75
C ARG A 56 9.82 -9.08 -1.35
N PHE A 57 9.10 -8.55 -2.31
CA PHE A 57 8.03 -7.59 -2.03
C PHE A 57 6.85 -8.23 -1.29
N ASP A 58 6.39 -9.42 -1.72
CA ASP A 58 5.31 -10.14 -1.04
C ASP A 58 5.63 -10.43 0.43
N THR A 59 6.85 -10.83 0.74
CA THR A 59 7.30 -11.08 2.12
C THR A 59 7.28 -9.79 2.95
N ALA A 60 7.77 -8.69 2.38
CA ALA A 60 7.77 -7.38 3.05
C ALA A 60 6.33 -6.90 3.30
N ARG A 61 5.45 -6.98 2.30
CA ARG A 61 4.05 -6.57 2.43
C ARG A 61 3.25 -7.45 3.39
N ASN A 62 3.45 -8.76 3.38
CA ASN A 62 2.84 -9.67 4.36
C ASN A 62 3.32 -9.35 5.79
N LYS A 63 4.60 -9.06 5.96
CA LYS A 63 5.13 -8.65 7.27
C LYS A 63 4.54 -7.32 7.71
N SER A 64 4.37 -6.35 6.81
CA SER A 64 3.69 -5.08 7.09
C SER A 64 2.21 -5.28 7.43
N LEU A 65 1.48 -6.10 6.68
CA LEU A 65 0.08 -6.44 6.97
C LEU A 65 -0.06 -7.09 8.36
N ASN A 66 0.89 -7.93 8.76
CA ASN A 66 0.87 -8.59 10.05
C ASN A 66 1.14 -7.66 11.26
N LEU A 67 1.59 -6.42 11.02
CA LEU A 67 1.67 -5.39 12.06
C LEU A 67 0.30 -4.83 12.42
N VAL A 68 -0.67 -4.88 11.49
CA VAL A 68 -2.03 -4.41 11.73
C VAL A 68 -2.73 -5.39 12.66
N PRO A 69 -3.26 -4.98 13.82
CA PRO A 69 -4.03 -5.84 14.72
C PRO A 69 -5.23 -6.51 14.04
N GLU A 70 -5.63 -7.68 14.55
CA GLU A 70 -6.72 -8.48 13.93
C GLU A 70 -8.12 -7.94 14.16
N ASP A 71 -8.28 -6.99 15.07
CA ASP A 71 -9.53 -6.30 15.40
C ASP A 71 -9.83 -5.09 14.48
N PHE A 72 -8.93 -4.76 13.56
CA PHE A 72 -9.25 -3.82 12.48
C PHE A 72 -10.10 -4.50 11.42
N ASP A 73 -11.12 -3.78 10.92
CA ASP A 73 -12.03 -4.30 9.89
C ASP A 73 -11.43 -4.19 8.50
N ILE A 74 -10.87 -3.01 8.18
CA ILE A 74 -10.43 -2.64 6.83
C ILE A 74 -8.95 -2.26 6.85
N CYS A 75 -8.21 -2.81 5.91
CA CYS A 75 -6.81 -2.49 5.65
C CYS A 75 -6.66 -1.78 4.30
N VAL A 76 -5.87 -0.73 4.28
CA VAL A 76 -5.47 0.01 3.08
C VAL A 76 -3.97 -0.12 2.91
N CYS A 77 -3.51 -0.73 1.81
CA CYS A 77 -2.09 -0.77 1.48
C CYS A 77 -1.74 0.40 0.57
N GLN A 78 -0.71 1.17 0.95
CA GLN A 78 -0.29 2.33 0.18
C GLN A 78 1.23 2.48 0.19
N ASP A 79 1.78 2.86 -0.96
CA ASP A 79 3.19 3.19 -1.11
C ASP A 79 3.43 4.69 -0.83
N PHE A 80 4.67 5.08 -0.50
CA PHE A 80 4.97 6.44 -0.05
C PHE A 80 4.93 7.49 -1.17
N ASP A 81 5.05 7.05 -2.40
CA ASP A 81 4.89 7.88 -3.61
C ASP A 81 3.45 7.92 -4.15
N GLU A 82 2.50 7.43 -3.35
CA GLU A 82 1.06 7.47 -3.66
C GLU A 82 0.34 8.44 -2.70
N VAL A 83 -0.65 9.17 -3.22
CA VAL A 83 -1.39 10.21 -2.48
C VAL A 83 -2.88 10.07 -2.73
N PHE A 84 -3.65 9.73 -1.71
CA PHE A 84 -5.11 9.76 -1.80
C PHE A 84 -5.63 11.19 -1.91
N LYS A 85 -6.68 11.38 -2.69
CA LYS A 85 -7.49 12.59 -2.62
C LYS A 85 -8.26 12.63 -1.30
N GLU A 86 -8.41 13.84 -0.76
CA GLU A 86 -9.14 14.11 0.49
C GLU A 86 -10.54 13.50 0.46
N GLY A 87 -10.99 13.01 1.64
CA GLY A 87 -12.30 12.42 1.83
C GLY A 87 -12.40 10.93 1.47
N TRP A 88 -11.30 10.28 1.09
CA TRP A 88 -11.29 8.86 0.74
C TRP A 88 -11.81 7.96 1.88
N ARG A 89 -11.54 8.33 3.13
CA ARG A 89 -12.00 7.59 4.31
C ARG A 89 -13.52 7.57 4.39
N LYS A 90 -14.15 8.75 4.24
CA LYS A 90 -15.60 8.85 4.27
C LYS A 90 -16.24 8.07 3.13
N GLU A 91 -15.70 8.18 1.92
CA GLU A 91 -16.18 7.41 0.76
C GLU A 91 -16.08 5.90 1.01
N LEU A 92 -15.01 5.45 1.65
CA LEU A 92 -14.83 4.05 2.03
C LEU A 92 -15.90 3.60 3.03
N GLU A 93 -16.16 4.38 4.09
CA GLU A 93 -17.17 4.08 5.11
C GLU A 93 -18.57 4.05 4.53
N ASP A 94 -18.91 4.99 3.65
CA ASP A 94 -20.25 5.09 3.04
C ASP A 94 -20.57 3.90 2.11
N HIS A 95 -19.55 3.25 1.54
CA HIS A 95 -19.74 2.15 0.56
C HIS A 95 -19.40 0.77 1.12
N TRP A 96 -18.63 0.67 2.20
CA TRP A 96 -18.25 -0.61 2.80
C TRP A 96 -19.40 -1.22 3.59
N SER A 97 -19.70 -2.49 3.34
CA SER A 97 -20.68 -3.26 4.10
C SER A 97 -20.04 -4.44 4.83
N THR A 98 -20.74 -5.07 5.74
CA THR A 98 -20.26 -6.26 6.47
C THR A 98 -19.94 -7.45 5.56
N SER A 99 -20.50 -7.49 4.35
CA SER A 99 -20.22 -8.53 3.36
C SER A 99 -19.09 -8.17 2.41
N THR A 100 -18.61 -6.92 2.41
CA THR A 100 -17.52 -6.48 1.53
C THR A 100 -16.21 -7.05 2.02
N THR A 101 -15.43 -7.63 1.09
CA THR A 101 -14.12 -8.18 1.41
C THR A 101 -12.98 -7.37 0.80
N ARG A 102 -13.22 -6.72 -0.36
CA ARG A 102 -12.25 -5.92 -1.09
C ARG A 102 -12.94 -4.74 -1.79
N ALA A 103 -12.23 -3.64 -1.92
CA ALA A 103 -12.65 -2.53 -2.76
C ALA A 103 -11.58 -2.18 -3.79
N ARG A 104 -12.02 -1.92 -5.01
CA ARG A 104 -11.18 -1.33 -6.05
C ARG A 104 -11.60 0.12 -6.29
N TYR A 105 -10.64 0.93 -6.69
CA TYR A 105 -10.78 2.38 -6.81
C TYR A 105 -9.88 2.94 -7.91
N ASN A 106 -10.09 4.22 -8.28
CA ASN A 106 -9.32 4.87 -9.32
C ASN A 106 -7.86 5.08 -8.92
N TYR A 107 -6.95 4.67 -9.78
CA TYR A 107 -5.52 4.88 -9.65
C TYR A 107 -4.98 5.65 -10.85
N ASN A 108 -4.51 6.86 -10.60
CA ASN A 108 -3.84 7.69 -11.58
C ASN A 108 -2.35 7.36 -11.57
N TRP A 109 -1.95 6.42 -12.42
CA TRP A 109 -0.58 5.93 -12.49
C TRP A 109 0.42 6.96 -13.02
N SER A 110 -0.02 7.83 -13.93
CA SER A 110 0.77 8.95 -14.38
C SER A 110 -0.08 10.21 -14.55
N LEU A 111 0.53 11.35 -14.25
CA LEU A 111 -0.08 12.67 -14.27
C LEU A 111 0.73 13.59 -15.16
N ASP A 112 0.09 14.60 -15.74
CA ASP A 112 0.77 15.72 -16.41
C ASP A 112 1.27 16.77 -15.39
N ASN A 113 1.90 17.82 -15.87
CA ASN A 113 2.44 18.91 -15.02
C ASN A 113 1.37 19.72 -14.27
N ASN A 114 0.08 19.50 -14.54
CA ASN A 114 -1.06 20.14 -13.89
C ASN A 114 -1.87 19.12 -13.06
N ASP A 115 -1.27 18.00 -12.70
CA ASP A 115 -1.90 16.88 -11.97
C ASP A 115 -3.13 16.27 -12.67
N LYS A 116 -3.23 16.42 -14.02
CA LYS A 116 -4.28 15.74 -14.79
C LYS A 116 -3.84 14.32 -15.13
N PRO A 117 -4.72 13.34 -14.95
CA PRO A 117 -4.42 11.96 -15.30
C PRO A 117 -4.10 11.77 -16.78
N ILE A 118 -2.96 11.12 -17.06
CA ILE A 118 -2.58 10.64 -18.41
C ILE A 118 -2.93 9.16 -18.53
N VAL A 119 -2.58 8.36 -17.51
CA VAL A 119 -2.90 6.93 -17.46
C VAL A 119 -3.60 6.65 -16.15
N SER A 120 -4.80 6.08 -16.23
CA SER A 120 -5.60 5.70 -15.08
C SER A 120 -6.19 4.31 -15.28
N PHE A 121 -6.30 3.57 -14.17
CA PHE A 121 -6.97 2.27 -14.12
C PHE A 121 -7.44 1.98 -12.70
N TYR A 122 -8.19 0.91 -12.50
CA TYR A 122 -8.59 0.50 -11.17
C TYR A 122 -7.53 -0.38 -10.51
N ILE A 123 -7.26 -0.12 -9.22
CA ILE A 123 -6.48 -1.00 -8.34
C ILE A 123 -7.34 -1.41 -7.14
N ASP A 124 -6.90 -2.42 -6.39
CA ASP A 124 -7.70 -3.09 -5.36
C ASP A 124 -6.92 -3.39 -4.08
N LYS A 125 -6.13 -2.40 -3.61
CA LYS A 125 -5.30 -2.51 -2.39
C LYS A 125 -6.07 -2.19 -1.08
N ILE A 126 -7.42 -2.07 -1.11
CA ILE A 126 -8.29 -1.92 0.06
C ILE A 126 -9.01 -3.24 0.30
N HIS A 127 -8.88 -3.81 1.50
CA HIS A 127 -9.40 -5.14 1.80
C HIS A 127 -9.73 -5.32 3.28
N GLN A 128 -10.57 -6.31 3.62
CA GLN A 128 -10.74 -6.71 5.01
C GLN A 128 -9.42 -7.20 5.62
N ARG A 129 -9.26 -7.06 6.94
CA ARG A 129 -8.02 -7.45 7.63
C ARG A 129 -7.70 -8.94 7.48
N LYS A 130 -8.69 -9.81 7.48
CA LYS A 130 -8.54 -11.27 7.44
C LYS A 130 -8.64 -11.81 6.02
N ASN A 131 -8.10 -13.02 5.82
CA ASN A 131 -8.22 -13.80 4.60
C ASN A 131 -7.56 -13.15 3.36
N TYR A 132 -6.50 -12.38 3.56
CA TYR A 132 -5.69 -11.83 2.48
C TYR A 132 -4.21 -12.05 2.73
N LYS A 133 -3.49 -12.28 1.64
CA LYS A 133 -2.02 -12.33 1.63
C LYS A 133 -1.48 -11.76 0.32
N TRP A 134 -0.30 -11.21 0.36
CA TRP A 134 0.46 -10.83 -0.82
C TRP A 134 1.21 -12.04 -1.36
N THR A 135 1.23 -12.18 -2.67
CA THR A 135 1.91 -13.25 -3.40
C THR A 135 2.77 -12.67 -4.50
N HIS A 136 3.76 -13.42 -4.95
CA HIS A 136 4.78 -13.08 -5.94
C HIS A 136 5.88 -12.15 -5.41
N PRO A 137 7.16 -12.50 -5.69
CA PRO A 137 8.32 -11.78 -5.17
C PRO A 137 8.48 -10.37 -5.75
N VAL A 138 7.87 -10.11 -6.92
CA VAL A 138 7.79 -8.82 -7.60
C VAL A 138 6.48 -8.76 -8.36
N HIS A 139 5.93 -7.55 -8.60
CA HIS A 139 4.57 -7.35 -9.11
C HIS A 139 3.55 -8.11 -8.26
N GLU A 140 3.72 -7.94 -6.96
CA GLU A 140 2.96 -8.63 -5.93
C GLU A 140 1.46 -8.39 -6.07
N VAL A 141 0.69 -9.45 -5.87
CA VAL A 141 -0.77 -9.47 -5.97
C VAL A 141 -1.36 -9.74 -4.60
N LEU A 142 -2.37 -8.95 -4.24
CA LEU A 142 -3.19 -9.21 -3.06
C LEU A 142 -4.15 -10.35 -3.35
N THR A 143 -3.96 -11.50 -2.72
CA THR A 143 -4.70 -12.72 -2.97
C THR A 143 -5.67 -13.03 -1.83
N TYR A 144 -6.94 -13.27 -2.16
CA TYR A 144 -7.94 -13.75 -1.21
C TYR A 144 -7.69 -15.21 -0.85
N THR A 145 -7.75 -15.52 0.44
CA THR A 145 -7.48 -16.87 0.99
C THR A 145 -8.64 -17.43 1.79
N GLY A 146 -9.78 -16.75 1.82
CA GLY A 146 -10.97 -17.20 2.52
C GLY A 146 -11.65 -18.40 1.84
N SER A 147 -12.49 -19.10 2.59
CA SER A 147 -13.30 -20.23 2.09
C SER A 147 -14.56 -19.76 1.37
N ASP A 148 -15.04 -18.58 1.71
CA ASP A 148 -16.26 -18.01 1.13
C ASP A 148 -15.95 -17.28 -0.19
N LYS A 149 -17.00 -16.89 -0.91
CA LYS A 149 -16.82 -16.11 -2.13
C LYS A 149 -16.32 -14.71 -1.79
N GLU A 150 -15.26 -14.28 -2.45
CA GLU A 150 -14.77 -12.92 -2.39
C GLU A 150 -15.86 -11.94 -2.88
N ASN A 151 -16.14 -10.89 -2.12
CA ASN A 151 -17.07 -9.83 -2.48
C ASN A 151 -16.34 -8.51 -2.67
N MET A 152 -16.03 -8.21 -3.93
CA MET A 152 -15.32 -6.98 -4.33
C MET A 152 -16.33 -5.93 -4.80
N ILE A 153 -16.22 -4.73 -4.24
CA ILE A 153 -16.97 -3.55 -4.68
C ILE A 153 -16.08 -2.60 -5.49
N THR A 154 -16.68 -1.67 -6.20
CA THR A 154 -15.97 -0.57 -6.88
C THR A 154 -16.42 0.75 -6.27
N ILE A 155 -15.47 1.60 -5.87
CA ILE A 155 -15.73 2.94 -5.30
C ILE A 155 -15.06 3.96 -6.23
N ASP A 156 -15.82 4.48 -7.17
CA ASP A 156 -15.34 5.38 -8.23
C ASP A 156 -14.92 6.76 -7.69
N THR A 157 -15.40 7.14 -6.53
CA THR A 157 -15.12 8.42 -5.87
C THR A 157 -13.77 8.43 -5.15
N ILE A 158 -13.21 7.27 -4.79
CA ILE A 158 -11.86 7.18 -4.24
C ILE A 158 -10.84 7.28 -5.38
N THR A 159 -9.88 8.17 -5.22
CA THR A 159 -8.80 8.37 -6.18
C THR A 159 -7.45 8.39 -5.49
N LEU A 160 -6.50 7.64 -6.00
CA LEU A 160 -5.10 7.59 -5.59
C LEU A 160 -4.23 8.10 -6.74
N ASN A 161 -3.41 9.11 -6.48
CA ASN A 161 -2.43 9.64 -7.42
C ASN A 161 -1.05 9.06 -7.13
N HIS A 162 -0.28 8.74 -8.16
CA HIS A 162 1.07 8.23 -8.06
C HIS A 162 2.08 9.28 -8.54
N TYR A 163 3.08 9.54 -7.69
CA TYR A 163 4.18 10.50 -7.91
C TYR A 163 5.52 9.76 -7.84
N PRO A 164 5.90 9.02 -8.90
CA PRO A 164 6.99 8.07 -8.86
C PRO A 164 8.34 8.71 -8.55
N ASP A 165 9.13 8.07 -7.69
CA ASP A 165 10.51 8.44 -7.48
C ASP A 165 11.38 8.02 -8.68
N GLN A 166 11.72 8.98 -9.52
CA GLN A 166 12.56 8.76 -10.70
C GLN A 166 14.03 8.49 -10.35
N THR A 167 14.44 8.70 -9.10
CA THR A 167 15.83 8.47 -8.66
C THR A 167 16.08 7.04 -8.22
N LYS A 168 15.02 6.25 -7.96
CA LYS A 168 15.13 4.85 -7.54
C LYS A 168 15.47 3.93 -8.69
N SER A 169 16.56 3.19 -8.54
CA SER A 169 16.97 2.16 -9.50
C SER A 169 16.04 0.95 -9.43
N ARG A 170 15.62 0.45 -10.60
CA ARG A 170 14.88 -0.80 -10.75
C ARG A 170 15.78 -1.98 -11.17
N SER A 171 17.11 -1.83 -11.07
CA SER A 171 18.09 -2.84 -11.52
C SER A 171 17.95 -4.20 -10.82
N ASN A 172 17.37 -4.23 -9.62
CA ASN A 172 17.20 -5.46 -8.83
C ASN A 172 15.94 -6.27 -9.19
N TYR A 173 15.15 -5.85 -10.17
CA TYR A 173 13.90 -6.54 -10.53
C TYR A 173 14.14 -7.82 -11.33
N LEU A 174 15.17 -7.89 -12.15
CA LEU A 174 15.42 -9.07 -13.01
C LEU A 174 15.56 -10.38 -12.22
N PRO A 175 16.37 -10.46 -11.14
CA PRO A 175 16.44 -11.68 -10.33
C PRO A 175 15.10 -12.06 -9.69
N LEU A 176 14.28 -11.08 -9.30
CA LEU A 176 12.96 -11.32 -8.73
C LEU A 176 11.95 -11.80 -9.78
N LEU A 177 12.04 -11.31 -11.01
CA LEU A 177 11.23 -11.79 -12.14
C LEU A 177 11.57 -13.24 -12.48
N GLU A 178 12.85 -13.58 -12.54
CA GLU A 178 13.33 -14.95 -12.73
C GLU A 178 12.83 -15.89 -11.62
N LEU A 179 12.85 -15.41 -10.37
CA LEU A 179 12.31 -16.17 -9.24
C LEU A 179 10.80 -16.37 -9.38
N SER A 180 10.07 -15.31 -9.74
CA SER A 180 8.62 -15.38 -9.94
C SER A 180 8.21 -16.42 -11.01
N ILE A 181 8.97 -16.49 -12.11
CA ILE A 181 8.75 -17.50 -13.16
C ILE A 181 8.98 -18.93 -12.65
N LYS A 182 9.97 -19.12 -11.76
CA LYS A 182 10.28 -20.45 -11.20
C LYS A 182 9.25 -20.92 -10.17
N GLU A 183 8.53 -19.99 -9.53
CA GLU A 183 7.51 -20.31 -8.53
C GLU A 183 6.09 -20.42 -9.12
N SER A 184 5.90 -20.03 -10.40
CA SER A 184 4.62 -20.13 -11.14
C SER A 184 4.47 -21.50 -11.78
#